data_306df9d606c7f6ed2a0cfdea79d6b537
#
_entry.id   306df9d606c7f6ed2a0cfdea79d6b537
#
_cell.length_a   1.000
_cell.length_b   1.000
_cell.length_c   1.000
_cell.angle_alpha   90.00
_cell.angle_beta   90.00
_cell.angle_gamma   90.00
#
_symmetry.space_group_name_H-M   'P 1'
#
loop_
_entity.id
_entity.type
_entity.pdbx_description
1 polymer ?
#
loop_
_entity_poly.entity_id
_entity_poly.type
_entity_poly.pdbx_seq_one_letter_code
_entity_poly.pdbx_strand_id
1 'polypeptide(L)'
;LLHEGGHFFFSKLFGVRVEKFFLFFDPWFHLFQFKPRKSDTTYGIGWLPLGGYCKIAGMIDESFDTDQMQKPAEPWEFRSKPAWQRLLIMIGGVLVNFLLALFLYAMCLFTWGDDYVKPKDMPLGMKFNKEAKALGFQDRDILVGTDQGEFKKFGADMFREMATAHKAYVIRDGKQVSIDMPGDLDLLNMFKSTPPFMTQFIEARVDSVLSGSLAEHMGFRKGDIITSLNGKRIESFNDFQYEVGRIDDVLDYAKTHQDSLKALTVTVTLARQAGEQTCTLTRKGVLKEDLKFGYMPQLPADKVTHIEYGFFESFPAGIKYGCNVLSGYVGDMKYIFSAEGAKSLGGFGAIGSMFPDVWNWHKFWLMTAFLSIILAFMNILPIPALDG
;
A
#
# COMPACT_ATOMS: atom_id res chain seq x y z
N LEU A 1 2.46 13.23 18.12
CA LEU A 1 2.36 14.56 18.74
C LEU A 1 1.03 15.25 18.45
N LEU A 2 0.57 15.33 17.17
CA LEU A 2 -0.73 15.94 16.84
C LEU A 2 -1.89 15.15 17.47
N HIS A 3 -1.84 13.84 17.44
CA HIS A 3 -2.77 12.94 18.11
C HIS A 3 -2.87 13.27 19.61
N GLU A 4 -1.73 13.25 20.31
CA GLU A 4 -1.64 13.65 21.72
C GLU A 4 -2.13 15.09 21.96
N GLY A 5 -1.90 15.96 20.97
CA GLY A 5 -2.42 17.34 20.98
C GLY A 5 -3.95 17.42 21.02
N GLY A 6 -4.63 16.42 20.45
CA GLY A 6 -6.09 16.29 20.51
C GLY A 6 -6.57 16.00 21.94
N HIS A 7 -5.97 15.01 22.60
CA HIS A 7 -6.26 14.69 24.00
C HIS A 7 -5.94 15.88 24.93
N PHE A 8 -4.80 16.52 24.71
CA PHE A 8 -4.37 17.70 25.43
C PHE A 8 -5.38 18.85 25.27
N PHE A 9 -5.81 19.14 24.05
CA PHE A 9 -6.74 20.25 23.78
C PHE A 9 -8.06 20.08 24.52
N PHE A 10 -8.70 18.92 24.38
CA PHE A 10 -9.98 18.67 25.06
C PHE A 10 -9.82 18.59 26.58
N SER A 11 -8.72 18.06 27.10
CA SER A 11 -8.42 18.05 28.52
C SER A 11 -8.35 19.48 29.07
N LYS A 12 -7.63 20.37 28.41
CA LYS A 12 -7.54 21.78 28.80
C LYS A 12 -8.87 22.51 28.70
N LEU A 13 -9.63 22.23 27.59
CA LEU A 13 -10.95 22.83 27.39
C LEU A 13 -11.93 22.50 28.48
N PHE A 14 -11.90 21.28 29.05
CA PHE A 14 -12.80 20.85 30.12
C PHE A 14 -12.20 20.99 31.52
N GLY A 15 -11.07 21.67 31.64
CA GLY A 15 -10.42 21.92 32.95
C GLY A 15 -9.89 20.64 33.61
N VAL A 16 -9.48 19.66 32.81
CA VAL A 16 -8.74 18.48 33.26
C VAL A 16 -7.25 18.81 33.27
N ARG A 17 -6.57 18.43 34.34
CA ARG A 17 -5.15 18.65 34.51
C ARG A 17 -4.38 17.69 33.59
N VAL A 18 -3.46 18.24 32.80
CA VAL A 18 -2.46 17.46 32.08
C VAL A 18 -1.13 17.59 32.78
N GLU A 19 -0.56 16.51 33.26
CA GLU A 19 0.67 16.48 34.04
C GLU A 19 1.90 16.58 33.13
N LYS A 20 1.95 15.77 32.06
CA LYS A 20 3.06 15.74 31.10
C LYS A 20 2.54 15.78 29.65
N PHE A 21 3.26 16.47 28.80
CA PHE A 21 3.07 16.45 27.36
C PHE A 21 4.44 16.35 26.70
N PHE A 22 4.78 15.17 26.21
CA PHE A 22 6.12 14.84 25.75
C PHE A 22 6.11 14.37 24.28
N LEU A 23 7.07 14.89 23.54
CA LEU A 23 7.51 14.27 22.28
C LEU A 23 8.52 13.17 22.65
N PHE A 24 8.26 11.95 22.25
CA PHE A 24 9.00 10.74 22.62
C PHE A 24 8.83 10.33 24.08
N PHE A 25 8.96 9.04 24.34
CA PHE A 25 8.91 8.50 25.70
C PHE A 25 10.18 8.84 26.48
N ASP A 26 10.03 9.04 27.78
CA ASP A 26 11.10 9.39 28.71
C ASP A 26 11.35 8.33 29.81
N PRO A 27 11.38 7.00 29.52
CA PRO A 27 11.70 6.02 30.51
C PRO A 27 13.10 6.32 31.05
N TRP A 28 13.21 6.47 32.39
CA TRP A 28 14.41 6.77 33.17
C TRP A 28 14.95 8.19 33.04
N PHE A 29 15.02 8.80 31.86
CA PHE A 29 15.49 10.19 31.70
C PHE A 29 14.85 10.87 30.49
N HIS A 30 14.96 12.19 30.42
CA HIS A 30 14.50 13.02 29.31
C HIS A 30 15.66 13.86 28.76
N LEU A 31 15.60 14.20 27.47
CA LEU A 31 16.59 15.07 26.83
C LEU A 31 16.39 16.53 27.22
N PHE A 32 15.12 16.94 27.32
CA PHE A 32 14.76 18.30 27.65
C PHE A 32 13.39 18.31 28.32
N GLN A 33 13.22 19.17 29.34
CA GLN A 33 11.89 19.48 29.91
C GLN A 33 11.81 20.91 30.40
N PHE A 34 10.63 21.49 30.35
CA PHE A 34 10.34 22.76 30.98
C PHE A 34 8.91 22.81 31.51
N LYS A 35 8.69 23.56 32.59
CA LYS A 35 7.37 23.78 33.12
C LYS A 35 7.11 25.30 33.20
N PRO A 36 6.14 25.84 32.42
CA PRO A 36 5.77 27.24 32.49
C PRO A 36 5.25 27.60 33.91
N ARG A 37 5.61 28.78 34.42
CA ARG A 37 5.28 29.21 35.80
C ARG A 37 3.77 29.21 36.11
N LYS A 38 2.91 29.35 35.10
CA LYS A 38 1.44 29.40 35.25
C LYS A 38 0.75 28.13 34.71
N SER A 39 1.49 27.06 34.41
CA SER A 39 0.95 25.82 33.88
C SER A 39 1.19 24.66 34.83
N ASP A 40 0.21 23.79 34.95
CA ASP A 40 0.37 22.52 35.67
C ASP A 40 1.08 21.46 34.78
N THR A 41 1.22 21.71 33.49
CA THR A 41 1.79 20.77 32.52
C THR A 41 3.29 20.94 32.39
N THR A 42 4.03 19.84 32.46
CA THR A 42 5.43 19.76 32.09
C THR A 42 5.54 19.33 30.63
N TYR A 43 6.23 20.10 29.80
CA TYR A 43 6.50 19.82 28.41
C TYR A 43 7.92 19.31 28.26
N GLY A 44 8.15 18.34 27.39
CA GLY A 44 9.49 17.80 27.23
C GLY A 44 9.71 16.97 25.98
N ILE A 45 10.96 16.54 25.81
CA ILE A 45 11.40 15.61 24.77
C ILE A 45 12.08 14.44 25.48
N GLY A 46 11.49 13.26 25.33
CA GLY A 46 12.10 12.00 25.74
C GLY A 46 13.23 11.57 24.83
N TRP A 47 13.90 10.50 25.17
CA TRP A 47 15.01 9.96 24.37
C TRP A 47 14.58 8.80 23.44
N LEU A 48 13.43 8.16 23.71
CA LEU A 48 12.98 6.96 22.99
C LEU A 48 11.97 7.34 21.90
N PRO A 49 12.34 7.34 20.61
CA PRO A 49 11.52 7.87 19.51
C PRO A 49 10.47 6.87 19.03
N LEU A 50 9.71 6.26 19.96
CA LEU A 50 8.62 5.32 19.64
C LEU A 50 7.24 5.96 19.65
N GLY A 51 7.12 7.26 19.99
CA GLY A 51 5.86 7.99 20.06
C GLY A 51 5.95 9.14 21.05
N GLY A 52 4.90 9.95 21.15
CA GLY A 52 4.71 10.93 22.20
C GLY A 52 3.69 10.44 23.20
N TYR A 53 3.50 11.15 24.30
CA TYR A 53 2.43 10.86 25.24
C TYR A 53 1.89 12.11 25.95
N CYS A 54 0.64 12.01 26.38
CA CYS A 54 -0.07 13.05 27.11
C CYS A 54 -0.61 12.44 28.43
N LYS A 55 0.08 12.68 29.56
CA LYS A 55 -0.37 12.18 30.88
C LYS A 55 -1.49 13.04 31.43
N ILE A 56 -2.70 12.49 31.50
CA ILE A 56 -3.92 13.15 31.95
C ILE A 56 -4.23 12.69 33.36
N ALA A 57 -4.44 13.63 34.28
CA ALA A 57 -4.74 13.32 35.68
C ALA A 57 -6.05 12.53 35.84
N GLY A 58 -6.01 11.42 36.57
CA GLY A 58 -7.17 10.56 36.84
C GLY A 58 -7.61 9.70 35.65
N MET A 59 -6.74 9.51 34.65
CA MET A 59 -6.88 8.55 33.55
C MET A 59 -5.79 7.49 33.70
N ILE A 60 -6.13 6.23 33.48
CA ILE A 60 -5.14 5.15 33.36
C ILE A 60 -4.62 5.23 31.95
N ASP A 61 -3.42 5.71 31.80
CA ASP A 61 -2.69 5.78 30.53
C ASP A 61 -1.67 4.62 30.41
N GLU A 62 -0.86 4.66 29.38
CA GLU A 62 0.21 3.68 29.13
C GLU A 62 1.24 3.57 30.28
N SER A 63 1.24 4.52 31.27
CA SER A 63 2.13 4.48 32.41
C SER A 63 1.64 3.57 33.54
N PHE A 64 0.41 3.02 33.48
CA PHE A 64 -0.21 2.13 34.47
C PHE A 64 -0.15 2.67 35.92
N ASP A 65 -0.19 4.01 36.09
CA ASP A 65 -0.16 4.64 37.41
C ASP A 65 -1.51 4.46 38.15
N THR A 66 -1.63 3.35 38.84
CA THR A 66 -2.85 2.97 39.57
C THR A 66 -2.95 3.63 40.97
N ASP A 67 -1.86 4.23 41.47
CA ASP A 67 -1.83 4.77 42.85
C ASP A 67 -2.76 5.97 42.99
N GLN A 68 -2.95 6.78 41.97
CA GLN A 68 -3.91 7.88 41.96
C GLN A 68 -5.36 7.39 42.02
N MET A 69 -5.65 6.21 41.49
CA MET A 69 -7.01 5.67 41.41
C MET A 69 -7.57 5.24 42.79
N GLN A 70 -6.72 5.00 43.76
CA GLN A 70 -7.11 4.61 45.15
C GLN A 70 -7.61 5.79 45.99
N LYS A 71 -7.33 7.03 45.56
CA LYS A 71 -7.77 8.25 46.26
C LYS A 71 -9.13 8.74 45.74
N PRO A 72 -9.90 9.50 46.51
CA PRO A 72 -11.10 10.18 46.06
C PRO A 72 -10.82 11.04 44.80
N ALA A 73 -11.79 11.10 43.87
CA ALA A 73 -11.63 11.87 42.62
C ALA A 73 -11.59 13.37 42.91
N GLU A 74 -10.58 14.03 42.38
CA GLU A 74 -10.45 15.48 42.47
C GLU A 74 -11.16 16.21 41.30
N PRO A 75 -11.66 17.45 41.47
CA PRO A 75 -12.43 18.14 40.41
C PRO A 75 -11.70 18.36 39.09
N TRP A 76 -10.38 18.34 39.10
CA TRP A 76 -9.52 18.50 37.91
C TRP A 76 -9.11 17.19 37.27
N GLU A 77 -9.60 16.05 37.75
CA GLU A 77 -9.30 14.75 37.19
C GLU A 77 -10.30 14.33 36.10
N PHE A 78 -9.83 13.54 35.15
CA PHE A 78 -10.64 12.96 34.06
C PHE A 78 -11.87 12.21 34.57
N ARG A 79 -11.72 11.39 35.62
CA ARG A 79 -12.79 10.58 36.23
C ARG A 79 -13.89 11.39 36.90
N SER A 80 -13.63 12.66 37.24
CA SER A 80 -14.62 13.57 37.83
C SER A 80 -15.55 14.21 36.80
N LYS A 81 -15.22 14.11 35.52
CA LYS A 81 -15.96 14.77 34.44
C LYS A 81 -17.16 13.95 33.96
N PRO A 82 -18.23 14.59 33.47
CA PRO A 82 -19.37 13.89 32.91
C PRO A 82 -18.95 13.05 31.64
N ALA A 83 -19.70 12.00 31.37
CA ALA A 83 -19.35 10.99 30.34
C ALA A 83 -19.06 11.60 28.98
N TRP A 84 -19.83 12.62 28.55
CA TRP A 84 -19.61 13.24 27.21
C TRP A 84 -18.28 14.01 27.12
N GLN A 85 -17.82 14.65 28.24
CA GLN A 85 -16.51 15.31 28.26
C GLN A 85 -15.38 14.28 28.20
N ARG A 86 -15.52 13.21 28.98
CA ARG A 86 -14.56 12.09 28.97
C ARG A 86 -14.48 11.47 27.56
N LEU A 87 -15.63 11.27 26.90
CA LEU A 87 -15.67 10.78 25.54
C LEU A 87 -14.90 11.71 24.57
N LEU A 88 -15.13 13.03 24.65
CA LEU A 88 -14.44 13.99 23.78
C LEU A 88 -12.94 14.07 24.06
N ILE A 89 -12.50 13.88 25.31
CA ILE A 89 -11.07 13.78 25.62
C ILE A 89 -10.48 12.52 24.98
N MET A 90 -11.14 11.36 25.10
CA MET A 90 -10.65 10.10 24.54
C MET A 90 -10.60 10.10 23.02
N ILE A 91 -11.64 10.59 22.35
CA ILE A 91 -11.67 10.64 20.88
C ILE A 91 -10.87 11.84 20.31
N GLY A 92 -10.34 12.72 21.16
CA GLY A 92 -9.64 13.93 20.74
C GLY A 92 -8.45 13.64 19.82
N GLY A 93 -7.63 12.67 20.16
CA GLY A 93 -6.50 12.23 19.33
C GLY A 93 -6.96 11.64 18.00
N VAL A 94 -7.96 10.78 18.06
CA VAL A 94 -8.59 10.17 16.88
C VAL A 94 -9.14 11.23 15.92
N LEU A 95 -9.86 12.20 16.46
CA LEU A 95 -10.44 13.30 15.67
C LEU A 95 -9.36 14.10 14.95
N VAL A 96 -8.28 14.44 15.67
CA VAL A 96 -7.16 15.18 15.07
C VAL A 96 -6.48 14.36 13.96
N ASN A 97 -6.25 13.08 14.16
CA ASN A 97 -5.69 12.20 13.11
C ASN A 97 -6.60 12.12 11.88
N PHE A 98 -7.91 12.00 12.11
CA PHE A 98 -8.87 11.97 11.00
C PHE A 98 -8.88 13.28 10.22
N LEU A 99 -8.97 14.41 10.90
CA LEU A 99 -8.95 15.74 10.26
C LEU A 99 -7.61 16.00 9.55
N LEU A 100 -6.49 15.60 10.15
CA LEU A 100 -5.17 15.69 9.53
C LEU A 100 -5.09 14.88 8.24
N ALA A 101 -5.61 13.66 8.23
CA ALA A 101 -5.62 12.83 7.03
C ALA A 101 -6.41 13.49 5.89
N LEU A 102 -7.63 13.99 6.19
CA LEU A 102 -8.46 14.68 5.20
C LEU A 102 -7.78 15.94 4.65
N PHE A 103 -7.14 16.71 5.54
CA PHE A 103 -6.38 17.90 5.16
C PHE A 103 -5.19 17.54 4.26
N LEU A 104 -4.42 16.51 4.62
CA LEU A 104 -3.28 16.06 3.82
C LEU A 104 -3.71 15.54 2.45
N TYR A 105 -4.79 14.76 2.36
CA TYR A 105 -5.34 14.34 1.07
C TYR A 105 -5.76 15.55 0.21
N ALA A 106 -6.44 16.54 0.81
CA ALA A 106 -6.80 17.77 0.10
C ALA A 106 -5.56 18.50 -0.44
N MET A 107 -4.52 18.64 0.39
CA MET A 107 -3.28 19.31 -0.01
C MET A 107 -2.51 18.53 -1.07
N CYS A 108 -2.49 17.19 -1.00
CA CYS A 108 -1.90 16.36 -2.05
C CYS A 108 -2.63 16.55 -3.39
N LEU A 109 -3.96 16.54 -3.38
CA LEU A 109 -4.76 16.78 -4.59
C LEU A 109 -4.58 18.20 -5.15
N PHE A 110 -4.46 19.19 -4.27
CA PHE A 110 -4.17 20.58 -4.68
C PHE A 110 -2.79 20.72 -5.34
N THR A 111 -1.77 20.04 -4.77
CA THR A 111 -0.37 20.25 -5.18
C THR A 111 0.01 19.41 -6.39
N TRP A 112 -0.49 18.16 -6.49
CA TRP A 112 -0.09 17.19 -7.52
C TRP A 112 -1.24 16.71 -8.39
N GLY A 113 -2.49 17.08 -8.07
CA GLY A 113 -3.66 16.54 -8.77
C GLY A 113 -3.93 15.08 -8.46
N ASP A 114 -4.72 14.44 -9.29
CA ASP A 114 -5.06 13.00 -9.24
C ASP A 114 -4.77 12.35 -10.58
N ASP A 115 -3.71 11.56 -10.64
CA ASP A 115 -3.32 10.77 -11.80
C ASP A 115 -3.88 9.36 -11.69
N TYR A 116 -4.61 8.93 -12.70
CA TYR A 116 -5.10 7.56 -12.77
C TYR A 116 -5.28 7.07 -14.22
N VAL A 117 -5.25 5.75 -14.36
CA VAL A 117 -5.57 5.10 -15.63
C VAL A 117 -6.92 4.41 -15.49
N LYS A 118 -7.79 4.59 -16.48
CA LYS A 118 -9.02 3.79 -16.58
C LYS A 118 -8.68 2.46 -17.25
N PRO A 119 -9.20 1.33 -16.75
CA PRO A 119 -8.91 0.03 -17.36
C PRO A 119 -9.22 -0.04 -18.85
N LYS A 120 -10.29 0.65 -19.29
CA LYS A 120 -10.65 0.76 -20.71
C LYS A 120 -9.67 1.56 -21.58
N ASP A 121 -8.83 2.38 -20.97
CA ASP A 121 -7.81 3.18 -21.63
C ASP A 121 -6.43 2.50 -21.63
N MET A 122 -6.36 1.20 -21.26
CA MET A 122 -5.17 0.35 -21.27
C MET A 122 -5.14 -0.48 -22.57
N PRO A 123 -4.36 -0.06 -23.60
CA PRO A 123 -4.48 -0.60 -24.94
C PRO A 123 -4.06 -2.07 -25.07
N LEU A 124 -3.18 -2.54 -24.18
CA LEU A 124 -2.74 -3.93 -24.16
C LEU A 124 -3.60 -4.84 -23.27
N GLY A 125 -4.58 -4.26 -22.56
CA GLY A 125 -5.45 -5.00 -21.65
C GLY A 125 -4.70 -5.65 -20.49
N MET A 126 -5.22 -6.77 -19.99
CA MET A 126 -4.76 -7.44 -18.78
C MET A 126 -4.12 -8.79 -19.08
N LYS A 127 -3.22 -9.20 -18.20
CA LYS A 127 -2.70 -10.57 -18.09
C LYS A 127 -3.44 -11.26 -16.94
N PHE A 128 -3.87 -12.49 -17.16
CA PHE A 128 -4.67 -13.26 -16.22
C PHE A 128 -3.96 -14.56 -15.80
N ASN A 129 -4.16 -14.97 -14.55
CA ASN A 129 -3.69 -16.25 -14.08
C ASN A 129 -4.62 -17.41 -14.50
N LYS A 130 -4.31 -18.63 -14.05
CA LYS A 130 -5.10 -19.83 -14.40
C LYS A 130 -6.53 -19.78 -13.85
N GLU A 131 -6.74 -19.22 -12.66
CA GLU A 131 -8.06 -19.10 -12.04
C GLU A 131 -8.96 -18.16 -12.83
N ALA A 132 -8.46 -16.96 -13.16
CA ALA A 132 -9.19 -16.01 -13.98
C ALA A 132 -9.49 -16.60 -15.39
N LYS A 133 -8.54 -17.31 -15.99
CA LYS A 133 -8.76 -17.99 -17.29
C LYS A 133 -9.81 -19.10 -17.22
N ALA A 134 -9.91 -19.79 -16.08
CA ALA A 134 -10.96 -20.80 -15.87
C ALA A 134 -12.37 -20.18 -15.80
N LEU A 135 -12.50 -18.92 -15.41
CA LEU A 135 -13.74 -18.15 -15.46
C LEU A 135 -14.08 -17.64 -16.87
N GLY A 136 -13.13 -17.69 -17.83
CA GLY A 136 -13.33 -17.27 -19.20
C GLY A 136 -12.59 -16.02 -19.62
N PHE A 137 -11.79 -15.39 -18.74
CA PHE A 137 -10.87 -14.30 -19.11
C PHE A 137 -9.78 -14.78 -20.03
N GLN A 138 -9.33 -13.90 -20.91
CA GLN A 138 -8.19 -14.15 -21.82
C GLN A 138 -7.16 -13.03 -21.69
N ASP A 139 -5.89 -13.38 -21.89
CA ASP A 139 -4.84 -12.37 -21.94
C ASP A 139 -5.15 -11.33 -23.01
N ARG A 140 -4.90 -10.06 -22.71
CA ARG A 140 -5.22 -8.88 -23.50
C ARG A 140 -6.70 -8.47 -23.49
N ASP A 141 -7.57 -9.10 -22.71
CA ASP A 141 -8.90 -8.54 -22.47
C ASP A 141 -8.78 -7.15 -21.82
N ILE A 142 -9.49 -6.17 -22.35
CA ILE A 142 -9.57 -4.83 -21.80
C ILE A 142 -10.79 -4.79 -20.86
N LEU A 143 -10.56 -4.57 -19.58
CA LEU A 143 -11.63 -4.51 -18.60
C LEU A 143 -12.48 -3.25 -18.75
N VAL A 144 -13.80 -3.40 -18.75
CA VAL A 144 -14.77 -2.29 -18.88
C VAL A 144 -15.45 -2.03 -17.55
N GLY A 145 -15.95 -3.06 -16.89
CA GLY A 145 -16.72 -2.96 -15.66
C GLY A 145 -17.32 -4.28 -15.23
N THR A 146 -18.26 -4.21 -14.31
CA THR A 146 -19.03 -5.33 -13.79
C THR A 146 -20.52 -5.03 -13.89
N ASP A 147 -21.36 -5.96 -13.41
CA ASP A 147 -22.80 -5.71 -13.19
C ASP A 147 -23.07 -4.60 -12.17
N GLN A 148 -22.04 -4.16 -11.41
CA GLN A 148 -22.13 -3.04 -10.46
C GLN A 148 -21.81 -1.68 -11.10
N GLY A 149 -21.22 -1.65 -12.30
CA GLY A 149 -20.90 -0.43 -13.05
C GLY A 149 -19.58 -0.48 -13.82
N GLU A 150 -19.24 0.64 -14.47
CA GLU A 150 -17.95 0.79 -15.15
C GLU A 150 -16.80 1.05 -14.16
N PHE A 151 -15.64 0.46 -14.42
CA PHE A 151 -14.43 0.73 -13.66
C PHE A 151 -13.95 2.16 -13.89
N LYS A 152 -13.79 2.90 -12.79
CA LYS A 152 -13.36 4.31 -12.83
C LYS A 152 -11.85 4.45 -12.87
N LYS A 153 -11.15 3.61 -12.10
CA LYS A 153 -9.69 3.65 -11.92
C LYS A 153 -9.15 2.22 -11.86
N PHE A 154 -7.97 2.01 -12.43
CA PHE A 154 -7.20 0.80 -12.17
C PHE A 154 -6.64 0.84 -10.76
N GLY A 155 -6.92 -0.16 -9.95
CA GLY A 155 -6.45 -0.22 -8.56
C GLY A 155 -7.24 -1.18 -7.69
N ALA A 156 -7.05 -1.10 -6.38
CA ALA A 156 -7.61 -2.04 -5.41
C ALA A 156 -9.16 -2.11 -5.44
N ASP A 157 -9.82 -0.97 -5.66
CA ASP A 157 -11.30 -0.93 -5.72
C ASP A 157 -11.85 -1.80 -6.86
N MET A 158 -11.17 -1.82 -8.00
CA MET A 158 -11.52 -2.69 -9.13
C MET A 158 -11.48 -4.17 -8.73
N PHE A 159 -10.48 -4.60 -7.95
CA PHE A 159 -10.42 -5.97 -7.44
C PHE A 159 -11.55 -6.27 -6.47
N ARG A 160 -11.94 -5.31 -5.61
CA ARG A 160 -13.07 -5.46 -4.68
C ARG A 160 -14.40 -5.60 -5.42
N GLU A 161 -14.60 -4.77 -6.46
CA GLU A 161 -15.78 -4.87 -7.33
C GLU A 161 -15.81 -6.22 -8.07
N MET A 162 -14.68 -6.65 -8.65
CA MET A 162 -14.55 -7.94 -9.30
C MET A 162 -14.86 -9.12 -8.36
N ALA A 163 -14.40 -9.06 -7.11
CA ALA A 163 -14.57 -10.14 -6.14
C ALA A 163 -16.05 -10.42 -5.81
N THR A 164 -16.89 -9.39 -5.87
CA THR A 164 -18.33 -9.48 -5.51
C THR A 164 -19.28 -9.44 -6.71
N ALA A 165 -18.74 -9.35 -7.93
CA ALA A 165 -19.51 -9.26 -9.15
C ALA A 165 -20.06 -10.63 -9.59
N HIS A 166 -21.26 -10.62 -10.19
CA HIS A 166 -21.84 -11.79 -10.86
C HIS A 166 -21.57 -11.79 -12.37
N LYS A 167 -21.19 -10.63 -12.93
CA LYS A 167 -20.75 -10.50 -14.32
C LYS A 167 -19.62 -9.49 -14.44
N ALA A 168 -18.64 -9.81 -15.28
CA ALA A 168 -17.61 -8.87 -15.72
C ALA A 168 -17.76 -8.62 -17.24
N TYR A 169 -17.48 -7.39 -17.64
CA TYR A 169 -17.51 -6.98 -19.05
C TYR A 169 -16.12 -6.62 -19.51
N VAL A 170 -15.72 -7.22 -20.64
CA VAL A 170 -14.43 -6.99 -21.26
C VAL A 170 -14.60 -6.66 -22.75
N ILE A 171 -13.61 -5.99 -23.32
CA ILE A 171 -13.45 -5.86 -24.77
C ILE A 171 -12.39 -6.86 -25.22
N ARG A 172 -12.79 -7.79 -26.08
CA ARG A 172 -11.95 -8.83 -26.70
C ARG A 172 -12.06 -8.71 -28.21
N ASP A 173 -10.95 -8.51 -28.90
CA ASP A 173 -10.90 -8.32 -30.37
C ASP A 173 -11.90 -7.24 -30.85
N GLY A 174 -12.00 -6.14 -30.09
CA GLY A 174 -12.88 -5.01 -30.40
C GLY A 174 -14.37 -5.25 -30.09
N LYS A 175 -14.76 -6.40 -29.54
CA LYS A 175 -16.14 -6.73 -29.18
C LYS A 175 -16.30 -6.83 -27.67
N GLN A 176 -17.44 -6.37 -27.17
CA GLN A 176 -17.76 -6.54 -25.76
C GLN A 176 -18.20 -7.98 -25.50
N VAL A 177 -17.59 -8.59 -24.48
CA VAL A 177 -17.87 -9.96 -24.02
C VAL A 177 -18.29 -9.88 -22.54
N SER A 178 -19.31 -10.64 -22.16
CA SER A 178 -19.72 -10.84 -20.77
C SER A 178 -19.14 -12.15 -20.25
N ILE A 179 -18.57 -12.10 -19.04
CA ILE A 179 -17.99 -13.24 -18.34
C ILE A 179 -18.78 -13.41 -17.04
N ASP A 180 -19.32 -14.62 -16.82
CA ASP A 180 -20.03 -14.93 -15.58
C ASP A 180 -19.05 -15.10 -14.42
N MET A 181 -19.38 -14.49 -13.29
CA MET A 181 -18.55 -14.45 -12.09
C MET A 181 -19.30 -15.12 -10.93
N PRO A 182 -18.59 -15.76 -9.98
CA PRO A 182 -19.23 -16.46 -8.86
C PRO A 182 -19.84 -15.50 -7.82
N GLY A 183 -19.44 -14.24 -7.76
CA GLY A 183 -19.92 -13.23 -6.80
C GLY A 183 -19.27 -13.29 -5.41
N ASP A 184 -18.36 -14.23 -5.19
CA ASP A 184 -17.70 -14.48 -3.91
C ASP A 184 -16.24 -14.89 -4.05
N LEU A 185 -15.52 -14.30 -5.02
CA LEU A 185 -14.09 -14.56 -5.19
C LEU A 185 -13.31 -14.15 -3.95
N ASP A 186 -12.34 -14.96 -3.58
CA ASP A 186 -11.43 -14.63 -2.48
C ASP A 186 -10.49 -13.48 -2.89
N LEU A 187 -10.81 -12.27 -2.43
CA LEU A 187 -10.03 -11.07 -2.70
C LEU A 187 -8.57 -11.20 -2.26
N LEU A 188 -8.32 -11.88 -1.13
CA LEU A 188 -6.98 -12.07 -0.61
C LEU A 188 -6.16 -12.96 -1.55
N ASN A 189 -6.77 -14.04 -2.05
CA ASN A 189 -6.15 -14.92 -3.04
C ASN A 189 -5.91 -14.20 -4.37
N MET A 190 -6.82 -13.32 -4.81
CA MET A 190 -6.64 -12.53 -6.04
C MET A 190 -5.37 -11.68 -6.00
N PHE A 191 -5.00 -11.15 -4.82
CA PHE A 191 -3.78 -10.34 -4.65
C PHE A 191 -2.53 -11.18 -4.38
N LYS A 192 -2.64 -12.26 -3.63
CA LYS A 192 -1.49 -13.06 -3.14
C LYS A 192 -1.09 -14.20 -4.07
N SER A 193 -1.98 -14.64 -4.97
CA SER A 193 -1.66 -15.70 -5.90
C SER A 193 -0.44 -15.33 -6.75
N THR A 194 0.39 -16.32 -7.05
CA THR A 194 1.57 -16.17 -7.89
C THR A 194 1.44 -17.07 -9.13
N PRO A 195 1.21 -16.54 -10.33
CA PRO A 195 0.98 -15.12 -10.66
C PRO A 195 -0.35 -14.58 -10.10
N PRO A 196 -0.47 -13.24 -9.91
CA PRO A 196 -1.70 -12.60 -9.44
C PRO A 196 -2.90 -12.89 -10.34
N PHE A 197 -4.12 -12.80 -9.80
CA PHE A 197 -5.35 -13.04 -10.55
C PHE A 197 -5.40 -12.26 -11.87
N MET A 198 -5.03 -11.00 -11.81
CA MET A 198 -4.86 -10.14 -12.98
C MET A 198 -3.77 -9.10 -12.75
N THR A 199 -3.06 -8.74 -13.83
CA THR A 199 -2.08 -7.64 -13.87
C THR A 199 -2.17 -6.95 -15.21
N GLN A 200 -1.65 -5.73 -15.31
CA GLN A 200 -1.51 -5.08 -16.61
C GLN A 200 -0.65 -5.94 -17.54
N PHE A 201 -1.09 -6.11 -18.79
CA PHE A 201 -0.30 -6.82 -19.79
C PHE A 201 0.86 -5.93 -20.26
N ILE A 202 2.08 -6.43 -20.15
CA ILE A 202 3.28 -5.75 -20.61
C ILE A 202 3.97 -6.68 -21.64
N GLU A 203 4.28 -6.16 -22.82
CA GLU A 203 5.00 -6.95 -23.81
C GLU A 203 6.41 -7.30 -23.32
N ALA A 204 6.88 -8.51 -23.64
CA ALA A 204 8.26 -8.93 -23.38
C ALA A 204 9.26 -8.27 -24.37
N ARG A 205 9.05 -7.00 -24.68
CA ARG A 205 9.86 -6.21 -25.61
C ARG A 205 10.87 -5.37 -24.83
N VAL A 206 12.12 -5.41 -25.23
CA VAL A 206 13.21 -4.63 -24.64
C VAL A 206 13.10 -3.16 -25.09
N ASP A 207 12.99 -2.23 -24.15
CA ASP A 207 13.10 -0.79 -24.41
C ASP A 207 14.53 -0.28 -24.22
N SER A 208 15.17 -0.64 -23.12
CA SER A 208 16.53 -0.24 -22.82
C SER A 208 17.31 -1.34 -22.10
N VAL A 209 18.63 -1.30 -22.21
CA VAL A 209 19.55 -2.26 -21.59
C VAL A 209 20.51 -1.49 -20.72
N LEU A 210 20.70 -1.92 -19.48
CA LEU A 210 21.59 -1.30 -18.53
C LEU A 210 23.05 -1.70 -18.81
N SER A 211 23.95 -0.75 -18.81
CA SER A 211 25.38 -1.01 -19.03
C SER A 211 25.96 -1.90 -17.93
N GLY A 212 26.85 -2.83 -18.31
CA GLY A 212 27.45 -3.82 -17.40
C GLY A 212 26.50 -4.92 -16.92
N SER A 213 25.27 -4.97 -17.44
CA SER A 213 24.27 -5.97 -17.06
C SER A 213 24.40 -7.29 -17.80
N LEU A 214 23.72 -8.33 -17.30
CA LEU A 214 23.63 -9.61 -17.98
C LEU A 214 22.99 -9.47 -19.37
N ALA A 215 21.94 -8.66 -19.51
CA ALA A 215 21.27 -8.43 -20.77
C ALA A 215 22.23 -7.82 -21.83
N GLU A 216 23.10 -6.88 -21.42
CA GLU A 216 24.13 -6.33 -22.32
C GLU A 216 25.12 -7.42 -22.75
N HIS A 217 25.65 -8.20 -21.80
CA HIS A 217 26.58 -9.31 -22.08
C HIS A 217 25.96 -10.39 -23.00
N MET A 218 24.65 -10.63 -22.86
CA MET A 218 23.89 -11.54 -23.72
C MET A 218 23.56 -10.89 -25.09
N GLY A 219 23.88 -9.61 -25.29
CA GLY A 219 23.67 -8.88 -26.52
C GLY A 219 22.22 -8.50 -26.81
N PHE A 220 21.42 -8.26 -25.76
CA PHE A 220 20.06 -7.70 -25.90
C PHE A 220 20.15 -6.31 -26.53
N ARG A 221 19.14 -5.95 -27.31
CA ARG A 221 19.02 -4.63 -27.95
C ARG A 221 17.59 -4.12 -27.83
N LYS A 222 17.45 -2.82 -27.89
CA LYS A 222 16.14 -2.17 -27.97
C LYS A 222 15.33 -2.76 -29.15
N GLY A 223 14.08 -3.10 -28.88
CA GLY A 223 13.17 -3.71 -29.85
C GLY A 223 13.16 -5.25 -29.88
N ASP A 224 14.13 -5.92 -29.24
CA ASP A 224 14.10 -7.38 -29.10
C ASP A 224 12.86 -7.83 -28.35
N ILE A 225 12.27 -8.95 -28.75
CA ILE A 225 11.15 -9.57 -28.05
C ILE A 225 11.64 -10.88 -27.45
N ILE A 226 11.50 -11.04 -26.15
CA ILE A 226 11.83 -12.29 -25.46
C ILE A 226 10.70 -13.29 -25.74
N THR A 227 11.03 -14.44 -26.30
CA THR A 227 10.08 -15.49 -26.70
C THR A 227 10.18 -16.74 -25.86
N SER A 228 11.33 -16.98 -25.22
CA SER A 228 11.45 -18.05 -24.23
C SER A 228 12.52 -17.78 -23.17
N LEU A 229 12.34 -18.37 -21.99
CA LEU A 229 13.32 -18.44 -20.90
C LEU A 229 13.42 -19.91 -20.45
N ASN A 230 14.63 -20.49 -20.50
CA ASN A 230 14.89 -21.90 -20.16
C ASN A 230 13.94 -22.89 -20.85
N GLY A 231 13.59 -22.62 -22.13
CA GLY A 231 12.66 -23.43 -22.90
C GLY A 231 11.18 -23.21 -22.60
N LYS A 232 10.83 -22.39 -21.62
CA LYS A 232 9.46 -21.97 -21.34
C LYS A 232 9.06 -20.82 -22.25
N ARG A 233 7.91 -20.91 -22.90
CA ARG A 233 7.37 -19.86 -23.75
C ARG A 233 7.04 -18.62 -22.94
N ILE A 234 7.45 -17.47 -23.42
CA ILE A 234 7.21 -16.15 -22.87
C ILE A 234 6.32 -15.38 -23.85
N GLU A 235 5.14 -14.98 -23.41
CA GLU A 235 4.18 -14.18 -24.20
C GLU A 235 4.11 -12.74 -23.71
N SER A 236 4.53 -12.48 -22.47
CA SER A 236 4.51 -11.18 -21.83
C SER A 236 5.72 -11.01 -20.90
N PHE A 237 6.01 -9.77 -20.54
CA PHE A 237 6.99 -9.50 -19.49
C PHE A 237 6.56 -10.06 -18.12
N ASN A 238 5.24 -10.14 -17.88
CA ASN A 238 4.68 -10.78 -16.70
C ASN A 238 5.08 -12.27 -16.61
N ASP A 239 5.00 -13.02 -17.75
CA ASP A 239 5.48 -14.41 -17.79
C ASP A 239 6.98 -14.49 -17.54
N PHE A 240 7.75 -13.56 -18.11
CA PHE A 240 9.20 -13.50 -17.91
C PHE A 240 9.54 -13.30 -16.43
N GLN A 241 8.90 -12.33 -15.76
CA GLN A 241 9.10 -12.10 -14.33
C GLN A 241 8.70 -13.32 -13.47
N TYR A 242 7.60 -13.97 -13.83
CA TYR A 242 7.15 -15.17 -13.13
C TYR A 242 8.17 -16.31 -13.25
N GLU A 243 8.67 -16.58 -14.47
CA GLU A 243 9.67 -17.64 -14.70
C GLU A 243 11.03 -17.29 -14.06
N VAL A 244 11.39 -16.00 -13.94
CA VAL A 244 12.56 -15.56 -13.18
C VAL A 244 12.36 -15.81 -11.67
N GLY A 245 11.19 -15.48 -11.12
CA GLY A 245 10.87 -15.77 -9.72
C GLY A 245 10.94 -17.28 -9.40
N ARG A 246 10.61 -18.16 -10.34
CA ARG A 246 10.78 -19.61 -10.15
C ARG A 246 12.24 -20.06 -10.05
N ILE A 247 13.18 -19.27 -10.57
CA ILE A 247 14.61 -19.53 -10.36
C ILE A 247 14.98 -19.31 -8.90
N ASP A 248 14.39 -18.29 -8.26
CA ASP A 248 14.56 -18.03 -6.83
C ASP A 248 14.08 -19.21 -5.98
N ASP A 249 12.87 -19.70 -6.27
CA ASP A 249 12.34 -20.92 -5.63
C ASP A 249 13.29 -22.12 -5.74
N VAL A 250 13.97 -22.27 -6.88
CA VAL A 250 14.92 -23.36 -7.09
C VAL A 250 16.23 -23.13 -6.31
N LEU A 251 16.67 -21.85 -6.20
CA LEU A 251 17.85 -21.49 -5.42
C LEU A 251 17.69 -21.77 -3.94
N ASP A 252 16.52 -21.57 -3.37
CA ASP A 252 16.20 -21.86 -1.98
C ASP A 252 16.41 -23.36 -1.63
N TYR A 253 16.30 -24.23 -2.61
CA TYR A 253 16.54 -25.69 -2.45
C TYR A 253 17.95 -26.12 -2.86
N ALA A 254 18.79 -25.23 -3.39
CA ALA A 254 20.15 -25.55 -3.82
C ALA A 254 21.05 -25.88 -2.60
N LYS A 255 21.62 -27.10 -2.58
CA LYS A 255 22.46 -27.56 -1.47
C LYS A 255 23.95 -27.34 -1.72
N THR A 256 24.34 -27.14 -2.95
CA THR A 256 25.76 -26.99 -3.34
C THR A 256 25.92 -25.76 -4.26
N HIS A 257 27.12 -25.19 -4.27
CA HIS A 257 27.44 -24.11 -5.21
C HIS A 257 27.21 -24.51 -6.67
N GLN A 258 27.40 -25.78 -7.01
CA GLN A 258 27.15 -26.30 -8.35
C GLN A 258 25.64 -26.33 -8.69
N ASP A 259 24.79 -26.64 -7.71
CA ASP A 259 23.32 -26.57 -7.90
C ASP A 259 22.88 -25.12 -8.11
N SER A 260 23.41 -24.18 -7.33
CA SER A 260 23.13 -22.74 -7.49
C SER A 260 23.57 -22.23 -8.87
N LEU A 261 24.78 -22.58 -9.31
CA LEU A 261 25.27 -22.21 -10.64
C LEU A 261 24.41 -22.77 -11.77
N LYS A 262 23.91 -24.00 -11.60
CA LYS A 262 23.02 -24.62 -12.56
C LYS A 262 21.66 -23.90 -12.62
N ALA A 263 21.09 -23.53 -11.48
CA ALA A 263 19.86 -22.77 -11.40
C ALA A 263 19.99 -21.37 -11.99
N LEU A 264 21.11 -20.68 -11.73
CA LEU A 264 21.42 -19.35 -12.25
C LEU A 264 21.79 -19.34 -13.75
N THR A 265 22.12 -20.49 -14.33
CA THR A 265 22.43 -20.59 -15.76
C THR A 265 21.14 -20.53 -16.57
N VAL A 266 20.97 -19.47 -17.34
CA VAL A 266 19.75 -19.21 -18.10
C VAL A 266 20.00 -19.23 -19.61
N THR A 267 18.99 -19.70 -20.34
CA THR A 267 18.95 -19.66 -21.80
C THR A 267 17.74 -18.82 -22.21
N VAL A 268 17.98 -17.73 -22.93
CA VAL A 268 16.94 -16.83 -23.43
C VAL A 268 16.91 -16.88 -24.95
N THR A 269 15.70 -16.98 -25.50
CA THR A 269 15.47 -16.85 -26.93
C THR A 269 14.81 -15.50 -27.21
N LEU A 270 15.38 -14.78 -28.17
CA LEU A 270 14.94 -13.44 -28.59
C LEU A 270 14.48 -13.49 -30.04
N ALA A 271 13.42 -12.79 -30.38
CA ALA A 271 13.06 -12.44 -31.75
C ALA A 271 13.52 -10.99 -31.98
N ARG A 272 14.39 -10.81 -32.98
CA ARG A 272 14.97 -9.53 -33.41
C ARG A 272 14.57 -9.20 -34.83
N GLN A 273 14.04 -7.98 -35.01
CA GLN A 273 13.76 -7.47 -36.35
C GLN A 273 15.06 -7.05 -37.02
N ALA A 274 15.32 -7.60 -38.18
CA ALA A 274 16.44 -7.25 -39.04
C ALA A 274 15.90 -6.89 -40.45
N GLY A 275 15.55 -5.61 -40.64
CA GLY A 275 14.81 -5.17 -41.83
C GLY A 275 13.40 -5.77 -41.86
N GLU A 276 13.04 -6.43 -42.98
CA GLU A 276 11.72 -7.09 -43.10
C GLU A 276 11.68 -8.52 -42.52
N GLN A 277 12.81 -9.05 -42.09
CA GLN A 277 12.90 -10.41 -41.53
C GLN A 277 13.05 -10.41 -40.03
N THR A 278 12.45 -11.39 -39.37
CA THR A 278 12.62 -11.63 -37.93
C THR A 278 13.62 -12.77 -37.72
N CYS A 279 14.73 -12.47 -37.05
CA CYS A 279 15.75 -13.46 -36.70
C CYS A 279 15.53 -13.95 -35.28
N THR A 280 15.63 -15.26 -35.07
CA THR A 280 15.59 -15.88 -33.72
C THR A 280 17.01 -16.04 -33.22
N LEU A 281 17.30 -15.51 -32.04
CA LEU A 281 18.60 -15.53 -31.38
C LEU A 281 18.50 -16.22 -30.03
N THR A 282 19.28 -17.27 -29.80
CA THR A 282 19.39 -17.91 -28.51
C THR A 282 20.68 -17.46 -27.84
N ARG A 283 20.58 -17.05 -26.57
CA ARG A 283 21.66 -16.56 -25.74
C ARG A 283 21.71 -17.29 -24.41
N LYS A 284 22.91 -17.55 -23.92
CA LYS A 284 23.12 -18.15 -22.59
C LYS A 284 23.88 -17.17 -21.71
N GLY A 285 23.55 -17.18 -20.43
CA GLY A 285 24.22 -16.34 -19.43
C GLY A 285 24.03 -16.93 -18.04
N VAL A 286 24.73 -16.34 -17.07
CA VAL A 286 24.62 -16.72 -15.67
C VAL A 286 24.11 -15.50 -14.91
N LEU A 287 22.94 -15.63 -14.28
CA LEU A 287 22.38 -14.61 -13.40
C LEU A 287 23.25 -14.47 -12.14
N LYS A 288 23.24 -13.28 -11.56
CA LYS A 288 23.67 -13.07 -10.19
C LYS A 288 22.56 -13.48 -9.21
N GLU A 289 22.89 -13.55 -7.92
CA GLU A 289 21.93 -13.89 -6.87
C GLU A 289 20.77 -12.87 -6.76
N ASP A 290 20.94 -11.65 -7.25
CA ASP A 290 19.90 -10.63 -7.31
C ASP A 290 18.87 -10.85 -8.44
N LEU A 291 19.05 -11.89 -9.26
CA LEU A 291 18.18 -12.31 -10.38
C LEU A 291 17.87 -11.23 -11.41
N LYS A 292 18.68 -10.17 -11.48
CA LYS A 292 18.48 -9.04 -12.37
C LYS A 292 19.13 -9.27 -13.72
N PHE A 293 18.33 -9.28 -14.78
CA PHE A 293 18.84 -9.29 -16.16
C PHE A 293 19.42 -7.93 -16.56
N GLY A 294 18.87 -6.84 -16.04
CA GLY A 294 19.31 -5.48 -16.33
C GLY A 294 18.83 -4.95 -17.67
N TYR A 295 17.58 -5.19 -18.01
CA TYR A 295 16.87 -4.49 -19.07
C TYR A 295 15.55 -3.94 -18.57
N MET A 296 15.01 -2.94 -19.26
CA MET A 296 13.68 -2.39 -19.00
C MET A 296 12.73 -2.82 -20.13
N PRO A 297 11.53 -3.33 -19.82
CA PRO A 297 10.53 -3.62 -20.82
C PRO A 297 9.95 -2.34 -21.41
N GLN A 298 9.45 -2.41 -22.62
CA GLN A 298 8.64 -1.33 -23.18
C GLN A 298 7.29 -1.28 -22.45
N LEU A 299 7.09 -0.21 -21.70
CA LEU A 299 5.81 0.01 -21.01
C LEU A 299 4.71 0.37 -22.03
N PRO A 300 3.47 -0.08 -21.80
CA PRO A 300 2.35 0.30 -22.65
C PRO A 300 2.08 1.81 -22.55
N ALA A 301 1.62 2.39 -23.66
CA ALA A 301 1.23 3.80 -23.71
C ALA A 301 -0.21 3.98 -23.20
N ASP A 302 -0.37 3.82 -21.87
CA ASP A 302 -1.67 4.02 -21.24
C ASP A 302 -2.07 5.50 -21.28
N LYS A 303 -3.36 5.75 -21.46
CA LYS A 303 -3.90 7.09 -21.36
C LYS A 303 -4.11 7.45 -19.88
N VAL A 304 -3.14 8.17 -19.33
CA VAL A 304 -3.26 8.73 -17.97
C VAL A 304 -4.27 9.87 -17.99
N THR A 305 -5.24 9.82 -17.10
CA THR A 305 -6.16 10.93 -16.84
C THR A 305 -5.59 11.72 -15.67
N HIS A 306 -5.28 12.99 -15.90
CA HIS A 306 -4.83 13.94 -14.89
C HIS A 306 -5.98 14.89 -14.54
N ILE A 307 -6.29 15.05 -13.25
CA ILE A 307 -7.27 16.01 -12.75
C ILE A 307 -6.56 16.99 -11.83
N GLU A 308 -6.58 18.26 -12.20
CA GLU A 308 -6.12 19.34 -11.35
C GLU A 308 -7.29 19.86 -10.48
N TYR A 309 -6.99 20.19 -9.23
CA TYR A 309 -7.96 20.75 -8.29
C TYR A 309 -7.51 22.14 -7.84
N GLY A 310 -8.40 23.12 -7.94
CA GLY A 310 -8.21 24.41 -7.28
C GLY A 310 -8.17 24.27 -5.76
N PHE A 311 -7.63 25.27 -5.05
CA PHE A 311 -7.47 25.20 -3.59
C PHE A 311 -8.79 24.84 -2.87
N PHE A 312 -9.90 25.52 -3.17
CA PHE A 312 -11.18 25.21 -2.52
C PHE A 312 -11.81 23.90 -3.01
N GLU A 313 -11.58 23.50 -4.24
CA GLU A 313 -12.08 22.25 -4.83
C GLU A 313 -11.36 21.03 -4.26
N SER A 314 -10.12 21.20 -3.82
CA SER A 314 -9.33 20.11 -3.23
C SER A 314 -9.90 19.61 -1.91
N PHE A 315 -10.59 20.44 -1.11
CA PHE A 315 -11.16 20.03 0.17
C PHE A 315 -12.27 18.98 0.02
N PRO A 316 -13.36 19.22 -0.75
CA PRO A 316 -14.38 18.19 -0.95
C PRO A 316 -13.80 16.96 -1.67
N ALA A 317 -12.85 17.12 -2.59
CA ALA A 317 -12.18 16.01 -3.25
C ALA A 317 -11.34 15.18 -2.26
N GLY A 318 -10.56 15.85 -1.38
CA GLY A 318 -9.75 15.20 -0.35
C GLY A 318 -10.58 14.48 0.70
N ILE A 319 -11.71 15.05 1.12
CA ILE A 319 -12.68 14.40 2.01
C ILE A 319 -13.21 13.12 1.35
N LYS A 320 -13.66 13.21 0.09
CA LYS A 320 -14.15 12.05 -0.66
C LYS A 320 -13.06 10.99 -0.81
N TYR A 321 -11.83 11.40 -1.13
CA TYR A 321 -10.69 10.49 -1.26
C TYR A 321 -10.40 9.77 0.07
N GLY A 322 -10.30 10.50 1.18
CA GLY A 322 -10.06 9.94 2.51
C GLY A 322 -11.20 9.01 2.97
N CYS A 323 -12.45 9.37 2.74
CA CYS A 323 -13.59 8.50 3.04
C CYS A 323 -13.57 7.20 2.21
N ASN A 324 -13.19 7.26 0.94
CA ASN A 324 -13.04 6.08 0.09
C ASN A 324 -11.91 5.17 0.61
N VAL A 325 -10.76 5.75 0.98
CA VAL A 325 -9.65 4.99 1.57
C VAL A 325 -10.08 4.30 2.85
N LEU A 326 -10.76 5.02 3.74
CA LEU A 326 -11.26 4.45 5.00
C LEU A 326 -12.30 3.35 4.75
N SER A 327 -13.25 3.58 3.85
CA SER A 327 -14.28 2.59 3.49
C SER A 327 -13.66 1.32 2.92
N GLY A 328 -12.66 1.45 2.04
CA GLY A 328 -11.91 0.32 1.52
C GLY A 328 -11.19 -0.45 2.62
N TYR A 329 -10.48 0.24 3.51
CA TYR A 329 -9.77 -0.37 4.63
C TYR A 329 -10.72 -1.12 5.59
N VAL A 330 -11.86 -0.50 5.95
CA VAL A 330 -12.90 -1.15 6.78
C VAL A 330 -13.50 -2.37 6.07
N GLY A 331 -13.75 -2.28 4.77
CA GLY A 331 -14.21 -3.40 3.96
C GLY A 331 -13.23 -4.58 3.93
N ASP A 332 -11.93 -4.29 3.97
CA ASP A 332 -10.85 -5.30 3.96
C ASP A 332 -10.63 -5.92 5.34
N MET A 333 -11.09 -5.30 6.43
CA MET A 333 -10.94 -5.82 7.81
C MET A 333 -11.51 -7.24 7.96
N LYS A 334 -12.57 -7.59 7.24
CA LYS A 334 -13.14 -8.95 7.26
C LYS A 334 -12.12 -10.02 6.89
N TYR A 335 -11.14 -9.69 6.03
CA TYR A 335 -10.09 -10.62 5.61
C TYR A 335 -8.99 -10.79 6.65
N ILE A 336 -8.75 -9.78 7.50
CA ILE A 336 -7.75 -9.83 8.59
C ILE A 336 -8.14 -10.89 9.63
N PHE A 337 -9.44 -11.08 9.86
CA PHE A 337 -9.95 -12.11 10.79
C PHE A 337 -9.95 -13.52 10.20
N SER A 338 -9.54 -13.71 8.93
CA SER A 338 -9.28 -15.03 8.38
C SER A 338 -7.94 -15.60 8.86
N ALA A 339 -7.81 -16.92 8.90
CA ALA A 339 -6.56 -17.57 9.32
C ALA A 339 -5.34 -17.18 8.45
N GLU A 340 -5.57 -16.86 7.18
CA GLU A 340 -4.55 -16.42 6.23
C GLU A 340 -4.25 -14.93 6.37
N GLY A 341 -5.29 -14.12 6.63
CA GLY A 341 -5.15 -12.68 6.85
C GLY A 341 -4.34 -12.36 8.09
N ALA A 342 -4.57 -13.08 9.20
CA ALA A 342 -3.81 -12.91 10.43
C ALA A 342 -2.30 -13.14 10.25
N LYS A 343 -1.90 -14.05 9.36
CA LYS A 343 -0.49 -14.31 9.01
C LYS A 343 0.14 -13.21 8.14
N SER A 344 -0.68 -12.37 7.52
CA SER A 344 -0.24 -11.29 6.63
C SER A 344 -0.17 -9.93 7.29
N LEU A 345 -0.48 -9.83 8.59
CA LEU A 345 -0.28 -8.59 9.36
C LEU A 345 1.22 -8.28 9.42
N GLY A 346 1.62 -7.26 8.71
CA GLY A 346 3.00 -6.77 8.71
C GLY A 346 3.28 -5.90 9.93
N GLY A 347 4.49 -6.05 10.50
CA GLY A 347 4.98 -5.14 11.53
C GLY A 347 5.53 -3.83 10.95
N PHE A 348 6.29 -3.08 11.77
CA PHE A 348 6.93 -1.81 11.36
C PHE A 348 7.77 -1.92 10.07
N GLY A 349 8.41 -3.07 9.82
CA GLY A 349 9.15 -3.33 8.59
C GLY A 349 8.27 -3.30 7.34
N ALA A 350 7.06 -3.86 7.42
CA ALA A 350 6.10 -3.82 6.31
C ALA A 350 5.61 -2.39 6.03
N ILE A 351 5.39 -1.59 7.09
CA ILE A 351 5.06 -0.16 6.92
C ILE A 351 6.22 0.57 6.23
N GLY A 352 7.45 0.30 6.66
CA GLY A 352 8.66 0.88 6.04
C GLY A 352 8.78 0.56 4.56
N SER A 353 8.48 -0.69 4.15
CA SER A 353 8.55 -1.11 2.74
C SER A 353 7.47 -0.49 1.83
N MET A 354 6.44 0.15 2.40
CA MET A 354 5.44 0.91 1.62
C MET A 354 5.99 2.25 1.11
N PHE A 355 7.06 2.75 1.70
CA PHE A 355 7.72 3.97 1.23
C PHE A 355 8.68 3.62 0.08
N PRO A 356 8.79 4.51 -0.94
CA PRO A 356 9.67 4.26 -2.06
C PRO A 356 11.14 4.35 -1.67
N ASP A 357 12.01 3.58 -2.34
CA ASP A 357 13.47 3.60 -2.13
C ASP A 357 14.10 4.97 -2.44
N VAL A 358 13.49 5.73 -3.34
CA VAL A 358 13.88 7.10 -3.67
C VAL A 358 12.89 8.07 -3.08
N TRP A 359 13.38 9.11 -2.40
CA TRP A 359 12.55 10.11 -1.75
C TRP A 359 11.57 10.77 -2.73
N ASN A 360 10.27 10.72 -2.38
CA ASN A 360 9.19 11.30 -3.16
C ASN A 360 8.20 11.99 -2.22
N TRP A 361 8.14 13.32 -2.28
CA TRP A 361 7.28 14.12 -1.41
C TRP A 361 5.79 13.80 -1.57
N HIS A 362 5.31 13.56 -2.78
CA HIS A 362 3.91 13.20 -3.01
C HIS A 362 3.55 11.88 -2.32
N LYS A 363 4.35 10.83 -2.56
CA LYS A 363 4.15 9.53 -1.89
C LYS A 363 4.30 9.63 -0.38
N PHE A 364 5.26 10.40 0.12
CA PHE A 364 5.44 10.63 1.55
C PHE A 364 4.17 11.20 2.21
N TRP A 365 3.58 12.26 1.64
CA TRP A 365 2.39 12.88 2.22
C TRP A 365 1.14 12.01 2.06
N LEU A 366 0.98 11.30 0.92
CA LEU A 366 -0.09 10.32 0.75
C LEU A 366 -0.01 9.18 1.77
N MET A 367 1.19 8.64 2.03
CA MET A 367 1.40 7.61 3.04
C MET A 367 1.17 8.14 4.46
N THR A 368 1.58 9.38 4.75
CA THR A 368 1.31 10.02 6.03
C THR A 368 -0.20 10.18 6.26
N ALA A 369 -0.94 10.62 5.24
CA ALA A 369 -2.40 10.72 5.31
C ALA A 369 -3.06 9.34 5.52
N PHE A 370 -2.59 8.33 4.78
CA PHE A 370 -3.06 6.94 4.90
C PHE A 370 -2.82 6.38 6.31
N LEU A 371 -1.62 6.52 6.85
CA LEU A 371 -1.32 6.06 8.21
C LEU A 371 -2.13 6.83 9.26
N SER A 372 -2.33 8.13 9.06
CA SER A 372 -3.11 8.95 9.99
C SER A 372 -4.58 8.52 10.05
N ILE A 373 -5.20 8.20 8.90
CA ILE A 373 -6.61 7.78 8.87
C ILE A 373 -6.78 6.35 9.42
N ILE A 374 -5.81 5.47 9.18
CA ILE A 374 -5.82 4.11 9.75
C ILE A 374 -5.65 4.16 11.26
N LEU A 375 -4.71 4.96 11.77
CA LEU A 375 -4.53 5.13 13.21
C LEU A 375 -5.78 5.71 13.86
N ALA A 376 -6.45 6.68 13.21
CA ALA A 376 -7.73 7.19 13.69
C ALA A 376 -8.77 6.08 13.82
N PHE A 377 -8.87 5.21 12.82
CA PHE A 377 -9.82 4.09 12.84
C PHE A 377 -9.44 3.02 13.89
N MET A 378 -8.18 2.62 13.94
CA MET A 378 -7.72 1.59 14.88
C MET A 378 -7.91 2.01 16.33
N ASN A 379 -7.68 3.30 16.65
CA ASN A 379 -7.83 3.83 18.00
C ASN A 379 -9.31 4.01 18.45
N ILE A 380 -10.27 3.90 17.55
CA ILE A 380 -11.70 3.81 17.91
C ILE A 380 -12.08 2.39 18.36
N LEU A 381 -11.33 1.37 17.89
CA LEU A 381 -11.66 -0.01 18.24
C LEU A 381 -11.31 -0.31 19.70
N PRO A 382 -12.14 -1.07 20.44
CA PRO A 382 -11.87 -1.43 21.85
C PRO A 382 -10.78 -2.50 21.93
N ILE A 383 -9.56 -2.15 21.53
CA ILE A 383 -8.40 -3.03 21.54
C ILE A 383 -7.49 -2.59 22.70
N PRO A 384 -7.15 -3.47 23.66
CA PRO A 384 -6.21 -3.14 24.71
C PRO A 384 -4.87 -2.61 24.16
N ALA A 385 -4.31 -1.60 24.81
CA ALA A 385 -3.12 -0.85 24.40
C ALA A 385 -3.29 0.14 23.22
N LEU A 386 -4.53 0.42 22.82
CA LEU A 386 -4.89 1.57 22.00
C LEU A 386 -5.79 2.49 22.84
N ASP A 387 -6.10 3.69 22.33
CA ASP A 387 -6.91 4.69 23.05
C ASP A 387 -8.39 4.29 23.28
N GLY A 388 -8.86 3.24 22.61
CA GLY A 388 -10.24 2.75 22.65
C GLY A 388 -10.61 1.80 23.79
#